data_4cd674ba35c597f7b810851e6cd172ef
#
_entry.id   4cd674ba35c597f7b810851e6cd172ef
#
_cell.length_a   1.000
_cell.length_b   1.000
_cell.length_c   1.000
_cell.angle_alpha   90.00
_cell.angle_beta   90.00
_cell.angle_gamma   90.00
#
_symmetry.space_group_name_H-M   'P 1'
#
loop_
_entity.id
_entity.type
_entity.pdbx_description
1 polymer ?
#
loop_
_entity_poly.entity_id
_entity_poly.type
_entity_poly.pdbx_seq_one_letter_code
_entity_poly.pdbx_strand_id
1 'polypeptide(L)'
;MLLKKNEIVEIEITGMTAEGSGVGRVEGIAVFVPGAAAGDRLKVRILKTAKTYAFGKIEEILEPSPERIESDCPCSEQCGGCAFRHITYAEELRAKENRVRDAIERIGGLQNPDIHPIVGAEHADGYRNKAQIPIGQDKQGNLIAGFYANHSHRIVQCDCCALQPKPFEQALDAFLEWARKSGESAYDETTHKGKLRHLYLRMAEGTGEVMVCMVVNGNGLKGEDSLAALLRERVDGLKSVLINSNREDTNVVLGRRFRTVWGQDFLTDRMCGLQFRISPLSFYQVNHAQAQRLYALAGEYAGLTGKETVLDLYCGTGTIGLSMAGRAGRVIGVEAVAQAVENARENAALNNIENAEFLCMDAAEAAQLLVQRGEHPDVVVLDPPRKGCAPELIRTVADMAPSRIVYVSCDPATLARDLKLFRELGYAAGLITPVDLFPRTKHVETVVCLSRKNPDDRIEIDLDLDELDITSAESKATYEEIKDYILKNYNLKVSSLYISQVKRKLGLEVGTNYNLPKSENTQVPQCPPEKETAITEALKHFSMVPFK
;
A
#
# COMPACT_ATOMS: atom_id res chain seq x y z
N MET A 1 -34.93 -17.89 8.09
CA MET A 1 -34.67 -19.22 7.43
C MET A 1 -33.16 -19.41 7.34
N LEU A 2 -32.63 -20.61 7.59
CA LEU A 2 -31.18 -20.83 7.47
C LEU A 2 -30.85 -21.12 6.00
N LEU A 3 -29.96 -20.34 5.40
CA LEU A 3 -29.46 -20.60 4.04
C LEU A 3 -28.90 -22.02 3.92
N LYS A 4 -29.23 -22.71 2.83
CA LYS A 4 -28.82 -24.10 2.59
C LYS A 4 -27.75 -24.14 1.50
N LYS A 5 -26.83 -25.10 1.60
CA LYS A 5 -25.84 -25.36 0.52
C LYS A 5 -26.59 -25.71 -0.78
N ASN A 6 -26.08 -25.17 -1.90
CA ASN A 6 -26.66 -25.26 -3.25
C ASN A 6 -27.98 -24.52 -3.49
N GLU A 7 -28.50 -23.82 -2.50
CA GLU A 7 -29.62 -22.91 -2.67
C GLU A 7 -29.22 -21.73 -3.57
N ILE A 8 -30.14 -21.28 -4.43
CA ILE A 8 -29.97 -20.09 -5.24
C ILE A 8 -30.83 -18.99 -4.61
N VAL A 9 -30.17 -17.85 -4.31
CA VAL A 9 -30.83 -16.69 -3.71
C VAL A 9 -30.56 -15.44 -4.55
N GLU A 10 -31.51 -14.53 -4.57
CA GLU A 10 -31.28 -13.18 -5.09
C GLU A 10 -30.68 -12.30 -3.98
N ILE A 11 -29.67 -11.51 -4.35
CA ILE A 11 -28.94 -10.65 -3.40
C ILE A 11 -28.49 -9.37 -4.09
N GLU A 12 -28.57 -8.28 -3.37
CA GLU A 12 -27.94 -7.01 -3.71
C GLU A 12 -26.61 -6.92 -2.97
N ILE A 13 -25.56 -6.55 -3.69
CA ILE A 13 -24.22 -6.36 -3.15
C ILE A 13 -24.09 -4.93 -2.65
N THR A 14 -23.93 -4.77 -1.33
CA THR A 14 -23.93 -3.47 -0.65
C THR A 14 -22.53 -2.95 -0.34
N GLY A 15 -21.48 -3.75 -0.58
CA GLY A 15 -20.10 -3.34 -0.33
C GLY A 15 -19.11 -4.42 -0.72
N MET A 16 -17.82 -4.12 -0.45
CA MET A 16 -16.70 -4.99 -0.77
C MET A 16 -15.95 -5.38 0.50
N THR A 17 -15.47 -6.61 0.54
CA THR A 17 -14.58 -7.07 1.63
C THR A 17 -13.13 -6.68 1.37
N ALA A 18 -12.30 -6.75 2.41
CA ALA A 18 -10.87 -6.58 2.32
C ALA A 18 -10.19 -7.53 1.30
N GLU A 19 -10.82 -8.68 1.03
CA GLU A 19 -10.30 -9.70 0.11
C GLU A 19 -10.78 -9.49 -1.35
N GLY A 20 -11.58 -8.44 -1.62
CA GLY A 20 -12.12 -8.16 -2.95
C GLY A 20 -13.38 -8.96 -3.31
N SER A 21 -14.04 -9.57 -2.34
CA SER A 21 -15.35 -10.20 -2.55
C SER A 21 -16.45 -9.17 -2.29
N GLY A 22 -17.50 -9.17 -3.11
CA GLY A 22 -18.72 -8.43 -2.80
C GLY A 22 -19.41 -9.02 -1.56
N VAL A 23 -20.08 -8.17 -0.80
CA VAL A 23 -20.88 -8.57 0.35
C VAL A 23 -22.28 -8.00 0.26
N GLY A 24 -23.27 -8.87 0.45
CA GLY A 24 -24.67 -8.51 0.62
C GLY A 24 -25.28 -9.29 1.78
N ARG A 25 -26.59 -9.11 2.01
CA ARG A 25 -27.31 -9.81 3.07
C ARG A 25 -28.57 -10.47 2.54
N VAL A 26 -28.80 -11.70 3.00
CA VAL A 26 -30.05 -12.42 2.78
C VAL A 26 -30.61 -12.78 4.14
N GLU A 27 -31.83 -12.30 4.47
CA GLU A 27 -32.46 -12.48 5.78
C GLU A 27 -31.52 -12.16 6.98
N GLY A 28 -30.69 -11.13 6.84
CA GLY A 28 -29.73 -10.71 7.88
C GLY A 28 -28.39 -11.47 7.88
N ILE A 29 -28.28 -12.58 7.15
CA ILE A 29 -27.03 -13.35 7.01
C ILE A 29 -26.15 -12.70 5.94
N ALA A 30 -24.89 -12.40 6.27
CA ALA A 30 -23.92 -11.89 5.31
C ALA A 30 -23.51 -12.98 4.31
N VAL A 31 -23.51 -12.67 3.02
CA VAL A 31 -23.06 -13.57 1.96
C VAL A 31 -21.91 -12.92 1.22
N PHE A 32 -20.78 -13.62 1.18
CA PHE A 32 -19.56 -13.20 0.50
C PHE A 32 -19.50 -13.83 -0.90
N VAL A 33 -19.38 -12.98 -1.93
CA VAL A 33 -19.48 -13.40 -3.34
C VAL A 33 -18.25 -12.90 -4.09
N PRO A 34 -17.27 -13.79 -4.40
CA PRO A 34 -16.12 -13.42 -5.22
C PRO A 34 -16.55 -12.94 -6.61
N GLY A 35 -15.85 -11.90 -7.12
CA GLY A 35 -16.12 -11.33 -8.44
C GLY A 35 -17.41 -10.49 -8.54
N ALA A 36 -18.11 -10.24 -7.42
CA ALA A 36 -19.25 -9.33 -7.37
C ALA A 36 -18.78 -7.90 -7.09
N ALA A 37 -19.47 -6.93 -7.70
CA ALA A 37 -19.25 -5.50 -7.52
C ALA A 37 -20.31 -4.88 -6.60
N ALA A 38 -19.96 -3.86 -5.82
CA ALA A 38 -20.96 -3.11 -5.05
C ALA A 38 -21.99 -2.49 -5.99
N GLY A 39 -23.29 -2.66 -5.68
CA GLY A 39 -24.40 -2.26 -6.54
C GLY A 39 -24.87 -3.34 -7.52
N ASP A 40 -24.22 -4.50 -7.62
CA ASP A 40 -24.75 -5.62 -8.39
C ASP A 40 -26.01 -6.19 -7.74
N ARG A 41 -26.99 -6.58 -8.56
CA ARG A 41 -28.08 -7.48 -8.18
C ARG A 41 -27.87 -8.83 -8.85
N LEU A 42 -27.75 -9.88 -8.05
CA LEU A 42 -27.24 -11.18 -8.48
C LEU A 42 -28.18 -12.33 -8.08
N LYS A 43 -28.20 -13.39 -8.90
CA LYS A 43 -28.53 -14.75 -8.40
C LYS A 43 -27.23 -15.42 -7.97
N VAL A 44 -27.19 -15.88 -6.74
CA VAL A 44 -26.02 -16.46 -6.10
C VAL A 44 -26.33 -17.86 -5.61
N ARG A 45 -25.51 -18.83 -6.01
CA ARG A 45 -25.54 -20.20 -5.46
C ARG A 45 -24.72 -20.25 -4.18
N ILE A 46 -25.34 -20.65 -3.08
CA ILE A 46 -24.66 -20.82 -1.79
C ILE A 46 -23.74 -22.04 -1.83
N LEU A 47 -22.46 -21.83 -1.63
CA LEU A 47 -21.44 -22.89 -1.63
C LEU A 47 -21.18 -23.45 -0.23
N LYS A 48 -21.15 -22.58 0.78
CA LYS A 48 -20.84 -22.93 2.17
C LYS A 48 -21.59 -21.98 3.11
N THR A 49 -22.14 -22.53 4.18
CA THR A 49 -22.80 -21.76 5.25
C THR A 49 -22.05 -21.92 6.56
N ALA A 50 -21.96 -20.83 7.33
CA ALA A 50 -21.54 -20.79 8.72
C ALA A 50 -22.69 -20.26 9.59
N LYS A 51 -22.48 -20.14 10.90
CA LYS A 51 -23.54 -19.69 11.82
C LYS A 51 -24.04 -18.27 11.52
N THR A 52 -23.18 -17.37 11.08
CA THR A 52 -23.48 -15.94 10.90
C THR A 52 -23.20 -15.41 9.50
N TYR A 53 -22.65 -16.23 8.60
CA TYR A 53 -22.34 -15.84 7.23
C TYR A 53 -22.34 -17.02 6.27
N ALA A 54 -22.34 -16.74 4.98
CA ALA A 54 -22.25 -17.73 3.91
C ALA A 54 -21.27 -17.27 2.81
N PHE A 55 -20.81 -18.22 2.00
CA PHE A 55 -20.09 -17.96 0.76
C PHE A 55 -20.93 -18.39 -0.42
N GLY A 56 -20.96 -17.56 -1.45
CA GLY A 56 -21.71 -17.82 -2.67
C GLY A 56 -20.86 -17.67 -3.92
N LYS A 57 -21.40 -18.17 -5.03
CA LYS A 57 -20.86 -18.01 -6.38
C LYS A 57 -21.93 -17.37 -7.26
N ILE A 58 -21.55 -16.43 -8.09
CA ILE A 58 -22.43 -15.81 -9.08
C ILE A 58 -22.93 -16.91 -10.04
N GLU A 59 -24.25 -17.04 -10.17
CA GLU A 59 -24.92 -17.84 -11.19
C GLU A 59 -25.39 -16.94 -12.35
N GLU A 60 -25.92 -15.77 -12.03
CA GLU A 60 -26.45 -14.82 -13.01
C GLU A 60 -26.31 -13.39 -12.46
N ILE A 61 -25.95 -12.46 -13.31
CA ILE A 61 -26.00 -11.02 -13.01
C ILE A 61 -27.35 -10.51 -13.52
N LEU A 62 -28.26 -10.15 -12.61
CA LEU A 62 -29.59 -9.64 -12.95
C LEU A 62 -29.52 -8.18 -13.38
N GLU A 63 -28.82 -7.37 -12.60
CA GLU A 63 -28.59 -5.97 -12.84
C GLU A 63 -27.13 -5.67 -12.50
N PRO A 64 -26.28 -5.36 -13.50
CA PRO A 64 -24.87 -5.04 -13.23
C PRO A 64 -24.74 -3.69 -12.57
N SER A 65 -23.79 -3.57 -11.62
CA SER A 65 -23.35 -2.29 -11.08
C SER A 65 -22.81 -1.39 -12.19
N PRO A 66 -23.06 -0.06 -12.14
CA PRO A 66 -22.43 0.89 -13.06
C PRO A 66 -20.89 0.90 -12.94
N GLU A 67 -20.35 0.43 -11.83
CA GLU A 67 -18.92 0.32 -11.58
C GLU A 67 -18.31 -0.98 -12.11
N ARG A 68 -19.12 -1.90 -12.62
CA ARG A 68 -18.65 -3.14 -13.22
C ARG A 68 -18.06 -2.87 -14.61
N ILE A 69 -16.88 -3.45 -14.85
CA ILE A 69 -16.22 -3.42 -16.17
C ILE A 69 -15.93 -4.84 -16.64
N GLU A 70 -15.78 -5.01 -17.93
CA GLU A 70 -15.24 -6.24 -18.50
C GLU A 70 -13.73 -6.30 -18.25
N SER A 71 -13.24 -7.45 -17.79
CA SER A 71 -11.83 -7.62 -17.55
C SER A 71 -11.05 -7.77 -18.86
N ASP A 72 -10.02 -6.97 -19.03
CA ASP A 72 -9.07 -7.05 -20.15
C ASP A 72 -8.03 -8.18 -20.01
N CYS A 73 -7.99 -8.87 -18.86
CA CYS A 73 -7.08 -9.97 -18.60
C CYS A 73 -7.76 -11.32 -18.84
N PRO A 74 -7.31 -12.12 -19.81
CA PRO A 74 -7.93 -13.41 -20.14
C PRO A 74 -7.81 -14.45 -19.01
N CYS A 75 -6.91 -14.23 -18.06
CA CYS A 75 -6.67 -15.12 -16.92
C CYS A 75 -7.41 -14.69 -15.65
N SER A 76 -8.12 -13.57 -15.63
CA SER A 76 -8.65 -12.92 -14.42
C SER A 76 -9.57 -13.81 -13.59
N GLU A 77 -10.38 -14.65 -14.22
CA GLU A 77 -11.30 -15.56 -13.53
C GLU A 77 -10.60 -16.74 -12.83
N GLN A 78 -9.41 -17.09 -13.26
CA GLN A 78 -8.70 -18.28 -12.78
C GLN A 78 -7.44 -17.94 -11.98
N CYS A 79 -6.77 -16.83 -12.32
CA CYS A 79 -5.55 -16.37 -11.69
C CYS A 79 -5.85 -15.73 -10.33
N GLY A 80 -5.05 -16.09 -9.31
CA GLY A 80 -5.17 -15.52 -7.96
C GLY A 80 -4.47 -14.17 -7.77
N GLY A 81 -3.94 -13.55 -8.83
CA GLY A 81 -3.12 -12.35 -8.72
C GLY A 81 -3.90 -11.04 -8.52
N CYS A 82 -5.07 -10.92 -9.13
CA CYS A 82 -5.91 -9.72 -9.08
C CYS A 82 -7.22 -9.96 -8.36
N ALA A 83 -7.69 -8.96 -7.59
CA ALA A 83 -8.94 -9.01 -6.87
C ALA A 83 -10.01 -8.06 -7.47
N PHE A 84 -9.61 -7.02 -8.19
CA PHE A 84 -10.47 -5.90 -8.59
C PHE A 84 -10.54 -5.63 -10.10
N ARG A 85 -10.15 -6.58 -10.97
CA ARG A 85 -10.21 -6.34 -12.43
C ARG A 85 -11.61 -6.28 -13.03
N HIS A 86 -12.62 -6.62 -12.26
CA HIS A 86 -14.03 -6.61 -12.68
C HIS A 86 -14.76 -5.31 -12.32
N ILE A 87 -14.06 -4.33 -11.72
CA ILE A 87 -14.61 -3.03 -11.33
C ILE A 87 -13.73 -1.88 -11.82
N THR A 88 -14.32 -0.68 -11.90
CA THR A 88 -13.59 0.54 -12.23
C THR A 88 -12.48 0.81 -11.22
N TYR A 89 -11.43 1.50 -11.63
CA TYR A 89 -10.34 1.85 -10.72
C TYR A 89 -10.81 2.82 -9.61
N ALA A 90 -11.76 3.67 -9.91
CA ALA A 90 -12.37 4.55 -8.91
C ALA A 90 -13.06 3.78 -7.79
N GLU A 91 -13.81 2.71 -8.14
CA GLU A 91 -14.46 1.85 -7.14
C GLU A 91 -13.44 1.03 -6.33
N GLU A 92 -12.38 0.55 -6.97
CA GLU A 92 -11.27 -0.10 -6.28
C GLU A 92 -10.65 0.83 -5.23
N LEU A 93 -10.38 2.09 -5.57
CA LEU A 93 -9.83 3.08 -4.63
C LEU A 93 -10.79 3.33 -3.47
N ARG A 94 -12.09 3.47 -3.73
CA ARG A 94 -13.11 3.60 -2.67
C ARG A 94 -13.12 2.39 -1.73
N ALA A 95 -13.06 1.17 -2.29
CA ALA A 95 -13.04 -0.06 -1.49
C ALA A 95 -11.79 -0.13 -0.58
N LYS A 96 -10.63 0.27 -1.09
CA LYS A 96 -9.37 0.32 -0.33
C LYS A 96 -9.38 1.38 0.76
N GLU A 97 -9.87 2.59 0.45
CA GLU A 97 -10.03 3.66 1.43
C GLU A 97 -10.98 3.27 2.55
N ASN A 98 -12.14 2.70 2.22
CA ASN A 98 -13.10 2.20 3.20
C ASN A 98 -12.51 1.10 4.07
N ARG A 99 -11.68 0.21 3.53
CA ARG A 99 -10.97 -0.81 4.30
C ARG A 99 -10.05 -0.20 5.35
N VAL A 100 -9.29 0.85 4.99
CA VAL A 100 -8.43 1.57 5.94
C VAL A 100 -9.28 2.24 7.01
N ARG A 101 -10.33 2.96 6.63
CA ARG A 101 -11.26 3.63 7.55
C ARG A 101 -11.87 2.65 8.54
N ASP A 102 -12.44 1.55 8.05
CA ASP A 102 -13.05 0.51 8.88
C ASP A 102 -12.05 -0.09 9.90
N ALA A 103 -10.81 -0.33 9.49
CA ALA A 103 -9.79 -0.85 10.38
C ALA A 103 -9.43 0.17 11.49
N ILE A 104 -9.18 1.41 11.11
CA ILE A 104 -8.81 2.48 12.04
C ILE A 104 -9.93 2.77 13.04
N GLU A 105 -11.19 2.80 12.59
CA GLU A 105 -12.34 3.06 13.46
C GLU A 105 -12.67 1.86 14.36
N ARG A 106 -12.78 0.66 13.78
CA ARG A 106 -13.30 -0.53 14.49
C ARG A 106 -12.23 -1.24 15.33
N ILE A 107 -11.01 -1.37 14.81
CA ILE A 107 -9.90 -2.03 15.52
C ILE A 107 -9.11 -1.01 16.34
N GLY A 108 -8.75 0.11 15.72
CA GLY A 108 -7.98 1.18 16.36
C GLY A 108 -8.78 1.97 17.40
N GLY A 109 -10.14 1.97 17.27
CA GLY A 109 -11.02 2.71 18.17
C GLY A 109 -10.84 4.23 18.07
N LEU A 110 -10.36 4.73 16.90
CA LEU A 110 -10.31 6.16 16.61
C LEU A 110 -11.69 6.60 16.09
N GLN A 111 -12.26 7.61 16.73
CA GLN A 111 -13.49 8.23 16.27
C GLN A 111 -13.18 9.41 15.37
N ASN A 112 -13.78 9.46 14.18
CA ASN A 112 -13.55 10.49 13.17
C ASN A 112 -12.05 10.69 12.86
N PRO A 113 -11.34 9.62 12.43
CA PRO A 113 -9.94 9.75 12.08
C PRO A 113 -9.78 10.68 10.87
N ASP A 114 -8.70 11.47 10.87
CA ASP A 114 -8.33 12.33 9.75
C ASP A 114 -7.68 11.48 8.65
N ILE A 115 -8.54 10.92 7.79
CA ILE A 115 -8.12 10.07 6.67
C ILE A 115 -8.23 10.88 5.39
N HIS A 116 -7.08 11.14 4.79
CA HIS A 116 -6.97 11.77 3.49
C HIS A 116 -7.48 10.85 2.37
N PRO A 117 -7.91 11.40 1.24
CA PRO A 117 -8.22 10.61 0.06
C PRO A 117 -7.05 9.69 -0.31
N ILE A 118 -7.38 8.47 -0.76
CA ILE A 118 -6.36 7.52 -1.17
C ILE A 118 -5.54 8.04 -2.37
N VAL A 119 -4.22 7.95 -2.27
CA VAL A 119 -3.30 8.29 -3.36
C VAL A 119 -3.32 7.15 -4.39
N GLY A 120 -4.12 7.33 -5.46
CA GLY A 120 -4.22 6.38 -6.57
C GLY A 120 -2.98 6.38 -7.46
N ALA A 121 -2.74 5.28 -8.17
CA ALA A 121 -1.70 5.18 -9.18
C ALA A 121 -2.17 5.85 -10.48
N GLU A 122 -1.25 6.51 -11.19
CA GLU A 122 -1.50 7.06 -12.52
C GLU A 122 -1.79 5.96 -13.55
N HIS A 123 -1.04 4.84 -13.44
CA HIS A 123 -1.21 3.65 -14.24
C HIS A 123 -1.51 2.44 -13.35
N ALA A 124 -2.65 1.81 -13.56
CA ALA A 124 -3.06 0.61 -12.82
C ALA A 124 -2.44 -0.67 -13.37
N ASP A 125 -1.78 -0.59 -14.52
CA ASP A 125 -1.16 -1.70 -15.25
C ASP A 125 0.31 -1.40 -15.57
N GLY A 126 1.08 -2.44 -15.90
CA GLY A 126 2.49 -2.34 -16.28
C GLY A 126 3.47 -1.95 -15.16
N TYR A 127 2.97 -1.74 -13.94
CA TYR A 127 3.75 -1.18 -12.83
C TYR A 127 4.64 -2.17 -12.08
N ARG A 128 4.37 -3.48 -12.24
CA ARG A 128 4.97 -4.49 -11.38
C ARG A 128 6.39 -4.87 -11.83
N ASN A 129 7.37 -4.25 -11.23
CA ASN A 129 8.78 -4.38 -11.59
C ASN A 129 9.47 -5.67 -11.12
N LYS A 130 8.72 -6.61 -10.53
CA LYS A 130 9.22 -7.93 -10.12
C LYS A 130 8.18 -9.02 -10.36
N ALA A 131 8.60 -10.11 -11.00
CA ALA A 131 7.79 -11.30 -11.19
C ALA A 131 8.54 -12.58 -10.78
N GLN A 132 7.77 -13.54 -10.28
CA GLN A 132 8.24 -14.91 -9.97
C GLN A 132 7.26 -15.85 -10.65
N ILE A 133 7.59 -16.27 -11.86
CA ILE A 133 6.70 -17.03 -12.73
C ILE A 133 7.01 -18.51 -12.59
N PRO A 134 6.15 -19.34 -11.97
CA PRO A 134 6.34 -20.77 -11.88
C PRO A 134 6.28 -21.43 -13.26
N ILE A 135 7.13 -22.43 -13.45
CA ILE A 135 7.20 -23.27 -14.65
C ILE A 135 6.60 -24.63 -14.31
N GLY A 136 5.68 -25.08 -15.12
CA GLY A 136 5.03 -26.38 -14.95
C GLY A 136 4.81 -27.11 -16.28
N GLN A 137 3.99 -28.15 -16.23
CA GLN A 137 3.55 -28.90 -17.41
C GLN A 137 2.02 -28.96 -17.45
N ASP A 138 1.47 -28.89 -18.66
CA ASP A 138 0.06 -29.18 -18.90
C ASP A 138 -0.20 -30.71 -18.85
N LYS A 139 -1.46 -31.11 -19.05
CA LYS A 139 -1.85 -32.53 -19.08
C LYS A 139 -1.23 -33.31 -20.24
N GLN A 140 -0.75 -32.64 -21.26
CA GLN A 140 -0.10 -33.20 -22.44
C GLN A 140 1.43 -33.27 -22.28
N GLY A 141 1.97 -32.75 -21.18
CA GLY A 141 3.41 -32.70 -20.91
C GLY A 141 4.13 -31.50 -21.52
N ASN A 142 3.42 -30.56 -22.12
CA ASN A 142 4.03 -29.33 -22.66
C ASN A 142 4.40 -28.40 -21.51
N LEU A 143 5.53 -27.70 -21.65
CA LEU A 143 5.94 -26.67 -20.71
C LEU A 143 4.97 -25.48 -20.75
N ILE A 144 4.48 -25.11 -19.57
CA ILE A 144 3.65 -23.93 -19.34
C ILE A 144 4.29 -23.05 -18.29
N ALA A 145 4.01 -21.75 -18.36
CA ALA A 145 4.37 -20.75 -17.35
C ALA A 145 3.17 -19.85 -17.07
N GLY A 146 3.11 -19.27 -15.88
CA GLY A 146 2.00 -18.41 -15.53
C GLY A 146 1.93 -18.12 -14.04
N PHE A 147 0.73 -18.06 -13.49
CA PHE A 147 0.53 -17.76 -12.07
C PHE A 147 -0.35 -18.82 -11.40
N TYR A 148 -0.23 -18.93 -10.08
CA TYR A 148 -1.06 -19.89 -9.35
C TYR A 148 -2.52 -19.44 -9.31
N ALA A 149 -3.42 -20.42 -9.47
CA ALA A 149 -4.84 -20.22 -9.20
C ALA A 149 -5.05 -19.92 -7.71
N ASN A 150 -6.11 -19.18 -7.40
CA ASN A 150 -6.41 -18.78 -6.04
C ASN A 150 -6.50 -20.01 -5.11
N HIS A 151 -5.82 -19.96 -3.96
CA HIS A 151 -5.72 -21.06 -2.97
C HIS A 151 -5.23 -22.41 -3.54
N SER A 152 -4.38 -22.41 -4.56
CA SER A 152 -3.91 -23.61 -5.23
C SER A 152 -2.49 -23.44 -5.78
N HIS A 153 -1.76 -24.56 -5.94
CA HIS A 153 -0.50 -24.62 -6.69
C HIS A 153 -0.70 -24.93 -8.19
N ARG A 154 -1.96 -24.95 -8.65
CA ARG A 154 -2.24 -25.14 -10.08
C ARG A 154 -1.83 -23.90 -10.86
N ILE A 155 -0.94 -24.06 -11.82
CA ILE A 155 -0.50 -22.98 -12.69
C ILE A 155 -1.62 -22.68 -13.69
N VAL A 156 -2.02 -21.42 -13.76
CA VAL A 156 -2.85 -20.86 -14.82
C VAL A 156 -1.89 -20.28 -15.85
N GLN A 157 -1.86 -20.86 -17.02
CA GLN A 157 -1.02 -20.35 -18.10
C GLN A 157 -1.38 -18.91 -18.39
N CYS A 158 -0.38 -18.05 -18.43
CA CYS A 158 -0.53 -16.62 -18.65
C CYS A 158 0.69 -16.11 -19.41
N ASP A 159 0.52 -15.94 -20.69
CA ASP A 159 1.59 -15.50 -21.59
C ASP A 159 1.80 -13.98 -21.50
N CYS A 160 0.76 -13.22 -21.15
CA CYS A 160 0.81 -11.78 -20.89
C CYS A 160 0.07 -11.45 -19.59
N CYS A 161 0.71 -10.73 -18.68
CA CYS A 161 0.10 -10.24 -17.46
C CYS A 161 0.07 -8.71 -17.50
N ALA A 162 -1.13 -8.13 -17.52
CA ALA A 162 -1.29 -6.69 -17.62
C ALA A 162 -0.63 -5.90 -16.48
N LEU A 163 -0.38 -6.51 -15.31
CA LEU A 163 0.36 -5.86 -14.23
C LEU A 163 1.86 -5.70 -14.50
N GLN A 164 2.41 -6.46 -15.46
CA GLN A 164 3.85 -6.53 -15.70
C GLN A 164 4.25 -5.64 -16.89
N PRO A 165 5.49 -5.10 -16.88
CA PRO A 165 6.02 -4.33 -17.98
C PRO A 165 6.33 -5.24 -19.18
N LYS A 166 6.28 -4.68 -20.38
CA LYS A 166 6.50 -5.39 -21.65
C LYS A 166 7.80 -6.22 -21.71
N PRO A 167 8.95 -5.78 -21.16
CA PRO A 167 10.17 -6.61 -21.14
C PRO A 167 10.01 -7.96 -20.44
N PHE A 168 9.05 -8.11 -19.53
CA PHE A 168 8.78 -9.38 -18.86
C PHE A 168 8.06 -10.38 -19.77
N GLU A 169 7.14 -9.91 -20.61
CA GLU A 169 6.51 -10.70 -21.66
C GLU A 169 7.56 -11.17 -22.68
N GLN A 170 8.43 -10.26 -23.15
CA GLN A 170 9.53 -10.59 -24.05
C GLN A 170 10.48 -11.66 -23.47
N ALA A 171 10.80 -11.53 -22.17
CA ALA A 171 11.65 -12.49 -21.47
C ALA A 171 10.98 -13.86 -21.31
N LEU A 172 9.69 -13.88 -21.01
CA LEU A 172 8.91 -15.11 -20.87
C LEU A 172 8.81 -15.86 -22.21
N ASP A 173 8.51 -15.15 -23.31
CA ASP A 173 8.42 -15.72 -24.65
C ASP A 173 9.76 -16.30 -25.09
N ALA A 174 10.84 -15.56 -24.95
CA ALA A 174 12.19 -16.03 -25.27
C ALA A 174 12.59 -17.26 -24.44
N PHE A 175 12.30 -17.24 -23.14
CA PHE A 175 12.55 -18.37 -22.25
C PHE A 175 11.76 -19.60 -22.66
N LEU A 176 10.46 -19.50 -22.92
CA LEU A 176 9.60 -20.62 -23.32
C LEU A 176 9.99 -21.20 -24.68
N GLU A 177 10.39 -20.36 -25.64
CA GLU A 177 10.90 -20.82 -26.94
C GLU A 177 12.18 -21.67 -26.76
N TRP A 178 13.12 -21.15 -25.98
CA TRP A 178 14.36 -21.87 -25.68
C TRP A 178 14.08 -23.16 -24.89
N ALA A 179 13.23 -23.11 -23.85
CA ALA A 179 12.93 -24.23 -22.98
C ALA A 179 12.33 -25.42 -23.75
N ARG A 180 11.43 -25.17 -24.72
CA ARG A 180 10.85 -26.19 -25.60
C ARG A 180 11.91 -26.88 -26.46
N LYS A 181 12.98 -26.18 -26.83
CA LYS A 181 14.08 -26.72 -27.68
C LYS A 181 15.18 -27.40 -26.85
N SER A 182 15.35 -27.01 -25.60
CA SER A 182 16.45 -27.48 -24.72
C SER A 182 16.28 -28.92 -24.22
N GLY A 183 15.03 -29.43 -24.19
CA GLY A 183 14.67 -30.70 -23.59
C GLY A 183 14.74 -30.69 -22.04
N GLU A 184 14.87 -29.54 -21.41
CA GLU A 184 14.79 -29.41 -19.95
C GLU A 184 13.32 -29.54 -19.49
N SER A 185 13.11 -30.29 -18.39
CA SER A 185 11.77 -30.52 -17.84
C SER A 185 11.43 -29.55 -16.71
N ALA A 186 10.14 -29.22 -16.55
CA ALA A 186 9.67 -28.52 -15.36
C ALA A 186 9.92 -29.35 -14.10
N TYR A 187 10.17 -28.68 -12.99
CA TYR A 187 10.27 -29.30 -11.68
C TYR A 187 8.89 -29.68 -11.17
N ASP A 188 8.75 -30.91 -10.73
CA ASP A 188 7.52 -31.41 -10.11
C ASP A 188 7.71 -31.45 -8.59
N GLU A 189 6.87 -30.69 -7.87
CA GLU A 189 6.93 -30.53 -6.40
C GLU A 189 6.60 -31.83 -5.65
N THR A 190 5.92 -32.78 -6.28
CA THR A 190 5.56 -34.07 -5.66
C THR A 190 6.68 -35.12 -5.77
N THR A 191 7.29 -35.20 -6.96
CA THR A 191 8.33 -36.18 -7.23
C THR A 191 9.74 -35.65 -7.03
N HIS A 192 9.90 -34.33 -6.84
CA HIS A 192 11.17 -33.59 -6.74
C HIS A 192 12.09 -33.79 -7.96
N LYS A 193 11.52 -34.12 -9.12
CA LYS A 193 12.22 -34.33 -10.39
C LYS A 193 11.99 -33.15 -11.33
N GLY A 194 12.86 -33.05 -12.34
CA GLY A 194 12.84 -31.93 -13.28
C GLY A 194 13.75 -30.79 -12.84
N LYS A 195 13.92 -29.81 -13.70
CA LYS A 195 14.94 -28.78 -13.54
C LYS A 195 14.43 -27.38 -13.44
N LEU A 196 13.48 -26.98 -14.29
CA LEU A 196 12.98 -25.62 -14.37
C LEU A 196 11.93 -25.38 -13.29
N ARG A 197 12.23 -24.50 -12.31
CA ARG A 197 11.30 -24.18 -11.22
C ARG A 197 10.54 -22.89 -11.48
N HIS A 198 11.27 -21.77 -11.65
CA HIS A 198 10.68 -20.45 -11.85
C HIS A 198 11.52 -19.62 -12.82
N LEU A 199 10.86 -18.71 -13.50
CA LEU A 199 11.50 -17.58 -14.15
C LEU A 199 11.32 -16.36 -13.23
N TYR A 200 12.41 -15.85 -12.66
CA TYR A 200 12.43 -14.65 -11.86
C TYR A 200 12.83 -13.46 -12.74
N LEU A 201 12.00 -12.44 -12.76
CA LEU A 201 12.21 -11.23 -13.55
C LEU A 201 12.23 -10.01 -12.62
N ARG A 202 13.10 -9.08 -12.92
CA ARG A 202 13.21 -7.81 -12.22
C ARG A 202 13.54 -6.69 -13.18
N MET A 203 12.93 -5.52 -12.97
CA MET A 203 13.21 -4.31 -13.72
C MET A 203 13.56 -3.17 -12.76
N ALA A 204 14.58 -2.41 -13.09
CA ALA A 204 14.88 -1.13 -12.50
C ALA A 204 14.18 -0.06 -13.35
N GLU A 205 13.03 0.41 -12.91
CA GLU A 205 12.12 1.21 -13.74
C GLU A 205 12.71 2.59 -14.07
N GLY A 206 13.42 3.23 -13.12
CA GLY A 206 14.05 4.53 -13.34
C GLY A 206 15.22 4.53 -14.31
N THR A 207 15.76 3.35 -14.68
CA THR A 207 16.85 3.20 -15.66
C THR A 207 16.47 2.34 -16.87
N GLY A 208 15.40 1.57 -16.76
CA GLY A 208 14.99 0.59 -17.77
C GLY A 208 15.80 -0.71 -17.77
N GLU A 209 16.69 -0.92 -16.80
CA GLU A 209 17.51 -2.13 -16.72
C GLU A 209 16.67 -3.36 -16.31
N VAL A 210 16.88 -4.49 -16.99
CA VAL A 210 16.15 -5.75 -16.77
C VAL A 210 17.08 -6.87 -16.36
N MET A 211 16.67 -7.66 -15.37
CA MET A 211 17.32 -8.88 -14.92
C MET A 211 16.40 -10.07 -15.16
N VAL A 212 16.97 -11.12 -15.76
CA VAL A 212 16.33 -12.42 -15.95
C VAL A 212 17.10 -13.46 -15.16
N CYS A 213 16.45 -14.15 -14.24
CA CYS A 213 17.06 -15.20 -13.43
C CYS A 213 16.27 -16.50 -13.54
N MET A 214 16.91 -17.55 -14.02
CA MET A 214 16.33 -18.89 -14.07
C MET A 214 16.55 -19.59 -12.72
N VAL A 215 15.48 -19.94 -12.04
CA VAL A 215 15.51 -20.72 -10.80
C VAL A 215 15.45 -22.21 -11.14
N VAL A 216 16.48 -22.95 -10.76
CA VAL A 216 16.65 -24.33 -11.20
C VAL A 216 16.93 -25.29 -10.06
N ASN A 217 16.42 -26.52 -10.17
CA ASN A 217 16.81 -27.65 -9.35
C ASN A 217 18.16 -28.22 -9.87
N GLY A 218 19.23 -27.55 -9.52
CA GLY A 218 20.58 -27.88 -10.00
C GLY A 218 21.51 -26.69 -9.99
N ASN A 219 22.62 -26.77 -10.74
CA ASN A 219 23.66 -25.73 -10.79
C ASN A 219 23.68 -24.97 -12.13
N GLY A 220 22.93 -25.40 -13.13
CA GLY A 220 22.95 -24.83 -14.46
C GLY A 220 21.97 -25.51 -15.41
N LEU A 221 21.88 -25.03 -16.63
CA LEU A 221 21.00 -25.49 -17.71
C LEU A 221 21.83 -25.90 -18.92
N LYS A 222 21.31 -26.82 -19.71
CA LYS A 222 21.93 -27.16 -21.00
C LYS A 222 21.68 -26.03 -21.99
N GLY A 223 22.75 -25.49 -22.58
CA GLY A 223 22.62 -24.43 -23.55
C GLY A 223 22.21 -23.07 -22.97
N GLU A 224 22.59 -22.79 -21.74
CA GLU A 224 22.32 -21.50 -21.06
C GLU A 224 22.91 -20.28 -21.80
N ASP A 225 24.04 -20.45 -22.50
CA ASP A 225 24.63 -19.40 -23.33
C ASP A 225 23.71 -19.07 -24.51
N SER A 226 23.05 -20.06 -25.12
CA SER A 226 22.08 -19.84 -26.20
C SER A 226 20.81 -19.15 -25.71
N LEU A 227 20.38 -19.44 -24.46
CA LEU A 227 19.30 -18.71 -23.82
C LEU A 227 19.71 -17.24 -23.58
N ALA A 228 20.90 -17.02 -23.02
CA ALA A 228 21.40 -15.66 -22.80
C ALA A 228 21.52 -14.87 -24.10
N ALA A 229 21.95 -15.49 -25.18
CA ALA A 229 22.00 -14.86 -26.51
C ALA A 229 20.60 -14.46 -27.01
N LEU A 230 19.61 -15.36 -26.88
CA LEU A 230 18.23 -15.12 -27.27
C LEU A 230 17.57 -14.01 -26.44
N LEU A 231 17.81 -14.02 -25.11
CA LEU A 231 17.30 -12.96 -24.23
C LEU A 231 17.91 -11.59 -24.59
N ARG A 232 19.21 -11.54 -24.91
CA ARG A 232 19.88 -10.31 -25.34
C ARG A 232 19.33 -9.73 -26.64
N GLU A 233 18.87 -10.58 -27.53
CA GLU A 233 18.27 -10.19 -28.79
C GLU A 233 16.85 -9.62 -28.61
N ARG A 234 16.06 -10.20 -27.67
CA ARG A 234 14.62 -9.95 -27.61
C ARG A 234 14.15 -9.09 -26.45
N VAL A 235 14.94 -8.99 -25.37
CA VAL A 235 14.50 -8.29 -24.15
C VAL A 235 15.07 -6.89 -24.11
N ASP A 236 14.18 -5.92 -24.21
CA ASP A 236 14.53 -4.51 -24.10
C ASP A 236 15.13 -4.22 -22.69
N GLY A 237 16.24 -3.50 -22.65
CA GLY A 237 16.90 -3.12 -21.41
C GLY A 237 17.60 -4.26 -20.66
N LEU A 238 17.75 -5.46 -21.24
CA LEU A 238 18.43 -6.56 -20.57
C LEU A 238 19.84 -6.19 -20.13
N LYS A 239 20.11 -6.40 -18.84
CA LYS A 239 21.40 -6.06 -18.20
C LYS A 239 22.03 -7.24 -17.49
N SER A 240 21.22 -8.21 -17.08
CA SER A 240 21.62 -9.33 -16.23
C SER A 240 20.90 -10.60 -16.61
N VAL A 241 21.65 -11.69 -16.80
CA VAL A 241 21.13 -13.05 -16.93
C VAL A 241 21.78 -13.94 -15.88
N LEU A 242 21.00 -14.48 -14.97
CA LEU A 242 21.45 -15.25 -13.82
C LEU A 242 20.85 -16.66 -13.81
N ILE A 243 21.55 -17.56 -13.13
CA ILE A 243 21.00 -18.83 -12.66
C ILE A 243 21.00 -18.81 -11.14
N ASN A 244 19.84 -19.13 -10.56
CA ASN A 244 19.68 -19.38 -9.15
C ASN A 244 19.50 -20.87 -8.88
N SER A 245 20.37 -21.43 -8.03
CA SER A 245 20.34 -22.82 -7.61
C SER A 245 19.41 -22.98 -6.42
N ASN A 246 18.24 -23.57 -6.62
CA ASN A 246 17.32 -23.92 -5.54
C ASN A 246 16.98 -25.41 -5.60
N ARG A 247 17.61 -26.19 -4.71
CA ARG A 247 17.41 -27.65 -4.56
C ARG A 247 16.56 -28.01 -3.35
N GLU A 248 16.17 -26.99 -2.58
CA GLU A 248 15.45 -27.20 -1.33
C GLU A 248 13.98 -27.49 -1.61
N ASP A 249 13.41 -28.38 -0.82
CA ASP A 249 11.98 -28.69 -0.80
C ASP A 249 11.26 -27.69 0.13
N THR A 250 11.13 -26.47 -0.36
CA THR A 250 10.51 -25.36 0.37
C THR A 250 9.70 -24.50 -0.58
N ASN A 251 8.77 -23.72 -0.02
CA ASN A 251 8.01 -22.70 -0.76
C ASN A 251 8.84 -21.45 -1.10
N VAL A 252 10.12 -21.40 -0.71
CA VAL A 252 11.01 -20.30 -1.03
C VAL A 252 11.44 -20.42 -2.49
N VAL A 253 11.15 -19.42 -3.30
CA VAL A 253 11.44 -19.42 -4.75
C VAL A 253 12.93 -19.32 -5.01
N LEU A 254 13.64 -18.38 -4.38
CA LEU A 254 15.07 -18.15 -4.61
C LEU A 254 15.92 -18.91 -3.60
N GLY A 255 16.82 -19.76 -4.10
CA GLY A 255 17.88 -20.35 -3.30
C GLY A 255 19.00 -19.33 -3.00
N ARG A 256 19.98 -19.75 -2.18
CA ARG A 256 21.08 -18.86 -1.73
C ARG A 256 22.22 -18.67 -2.74
N ARG A 257 22.30 -19.50 -3.77
CA ARG A 257 23.41 -19.49 -4.73
C ARG A 257 22.98 -18.91 -6.06
N PHE A 258 23.67 -17.87 -6.47
CA PHE A 258 23.51 -17.23 -7.78
C PHE A 258 24.79 -17.39 -8.60
N ARG A 259 24.62 -17.47 -9.91
CA ARG A 259 25.72 -17.44 -10.88
C ARG A 259 25.32 -16.58 -12.07
N THR A 260 26.15 -15.65 -12.41
CA THR A 260 25.97 -14.81 -13.60
C THR A 260 26.31 -15.63 -14.86
N VAL A 261 25.37 -15.67 -15.80
CA VAL A 261 25.56 -16.24 -17.14
C VAL A 261 26.02 -15.14 -18.06
N TRP A 262 25.40 -13.95 -17.96
CA TRP A 262 25.76 -12.81 -18.75
C TRP A 262 25.44 -11.50 -18.02
N GLY A 263 26.27 -10.46 -18.26
CA GLY A 263 26.07 -9.12 -17.70
C GLY A 263 26.49 -9.00 -16.23
N GLN A 264 25.72 -8.25 -15.46
CA GLN A 264 25.97 -7.95 -14.05
C GLN A 264 25.11 -8.81 -13.14
N ASP A 265 25.46 -8.91 -11.86
CA ASP A 265 24.67 -9.61 -10.83
C ASP A 265 23.71 -8.69 -10.07
N PHE A 266 23.61 -7.42 -10.47
CA PHE A 266 22.71 -6.41 -9.92
C PHE A 266 22.13 -5.53 -11.03
N LEU A 267 21.09 -4.78 -10.70
CA LEU A 267 20.56 -3.66 -11.47
C LEU A 267 20.84 -2.35 -10.72
N THR A 268 20.92 -1.25 -11.45
CA THR A 268 20.96 0.09 -10.86
C THR A 268 19.65 0.81 -11.17
N ASP A 269 18.93 1.24 -10.14
CA ASP A 269 17.70 2.02 -10.29
C ASP A 269 17.89 3.47 -9.82
N ARG A 270 17.00 4.36 -10.23
CA ARG A 270 16.90 5.73 -9.74
C ARG A 270 15.55 5.94 -9.08
N MET A 271 15.55 6.29 -7.78
CA MET A 271 14.34 6.54 -7.02
C MET A 271 14.55 7.72 -6.07
N CYS A 272 13.60 8.65 -5.99
CA CYS A 272 13.69 9.86 -5.17
C CYS A 272 15.00 10.67 -5.39
N GLY A 273 15.47 10.74 -6.62
CA GLY A 273 16.72 11.41 -6.98
C GLY A 273 18.01 10.68 -6.63
N LEU A 274 17.92 9.50 -6.00
CA LEU A 274 19.04 8.67 -5.58
C LEU A 274 19.22 7.46 -6.49
N GLN A 275 20.42 6.90 -6.53
CA GLN A 275 20.75 5.66 -7.21
C GLN A 275 20.75 4.50 -6.20
N PHE A 276 20.14 3.36 -6.58
CA PHE A 276 20.11 2.17 -5.76
C PHE A 276 20.60 0.95 -6.53
N ARG A 277 21.50 0.19 -5.91
CA ARG A 277 21.87 -1.15 -6.39
C ARG A 277 20.84 -2.16 -5.90
N ILE A 278 20.34 -2.96 -6.82
CA ILE A 278 19.29 -3.94 -6.57
C ILE A 278 19.80 -5.32 -6.95
N SER A 279 20.08 -6.16 -5.97
CA SER A 279 20.40 -7.58 -6.18
C SER A 279 19.11 -8.42 -6.32
N PRO A 280 19.18 -9.68 -6.78
CA PRO A 280 18.01 -10.55 -6.83
C PRO A 280 17.29 -10.70 -5.50
N LEU A 281 18.03 -10.70 -4.39
CA LEU A 281 17.50 -10.89 -3.03
C LEU A 281 17.06 -9.59 -2.35
N SER A 282 17.46 -8.43 -2.86
CA SER A 282 17.09 -7.14 -2.26
C SER A 282 15.58 -6.97 -2.23
N PHE A 283 15.03 -6.58 -1.07
CA PHE A 283 13.68 -6.05 -1.04
C PHE A 283 13.68 -4.70 -1.75
N TYR A 284 12.72 -4.48 -2.60
CA TYR A 284 12.49 -3.22 -3.32
C TYR A 284 11.03 -3.15 -3.73
N GLN A 285 10.39 -2.01 -3.58
CA GLN A 285 8.97 -1.85 -3.85
C GLN A 285 8.65 -2.16 -5.32
N VAL A 286 7.56 -2.91 -5.54
CA VAL A 286 7.23 -3.44 -6.88
C VAL A 286 6.55 -2.45 -7.80
N ASN A 287 6.12 -1.31 -7.29
CA ASN A 287 5.57 -0.18 -8.03
C ASN A 287 6.44 1.05 -7.76
N HIS A 288 7.32 1.34 -8.68
CA HIS A 288 8.32 2.39 -8.54
C HIS A 288 7.69 3.80 -8.37
N ALA A 289 6.72 4.14 -9.22
CA ALA A 289 6.06 5.44 -9.19
C ALA A 289 5.33 5.68 -7.86
N GLN A 290 4.56 4.69 -7.40
CA GLN A 290 3.84 4.79 -6.13
C GLN A 290 4.77 4.71 -4.92
N ALA A 291 5.90 4.00 -5.02
CA ALA A 291 6.92 3.99 -3.96
C ALA A 291 7.55 5.37 -3.78
N GLN A 292 7.81 6.10 -4.85
CA GLN A 292 8.30 7.49 -4.76
C GLN A 292 7.29 8.40 -4.06
N ARG A 293 5.98 8.28 -4.40
CA ARG A 293 4.91 9.03 -3.71
C ARG A 293 4.81 8.66 -2.23
N LEU A 294 4.89 7.36 -1.91
CA LEU A 294 4.88 6.86 -0.54
C LEU A 294 6.05 7.43 0.28
N TYR A 295 7.27 7.44 -0.28
CA TYR A 295 8.46 7.95 0.39
C TYR A 295 8.47 9.48 0.49
N ALA A 296 7.96 10.18 -0.51
CA ALA A 296 7.75 11.62 -0.44
C ALA A 296 6.80 11.98 0.72
N LEU A 297 5.66 11.30 0.79
CA LEU A 297 4.68 11.48 1.87
C LEU A 297 5.26 11.15 3.25
N ALA A 298 6.01 10.05 3.37
CA ALA A 298 6.72 9.72 4.62
C ALA A 298 7.73 10.82 5.02
N GLY A 299 8.44 11.39 4.04
CA GLY A 299 9.36 12.50 4.25
C GLY A 299 8.69 13.81 4.64
N GLU A 300 7.48 14.09 4.12
CA GLU A 300 6.64 15.23 4.52
C GLU A 300 6.18 15.05 5.97
N TYR A 301 5.67 13.88 6.32
CA TYR A 301 5.21 13.57 7.67
C TYR A 301 6.34 13.57 8.70
N ALA A 302 7.58 13.26 8.28
CA ALA A 302 8.76 13.40 9.13
C ALA A 302 9.06 14.86 9.49
N GLY A 303 8.69 15.83 8.63
CA GLY A 303 8.81 17.26 8.88
C GLY A 303 10.23 17.71 9.21
N LEU A 304 11.21 17.26 8.43
CA LEU A 304 12.64 17.44 8.68
C LEU A 304 13.12 18.84 8.29
N THR A 305 13.94 19.44 9.15
CA THR A 305 14.55 20.79 8.97
C THR A 305 16.05 20.78 8.74
N GLY A 306 16.69 19.60 8.72
CA GLY A 306 18.13 19.41 8.53
C GLY A 306 18.91 19.19 9.84
N LYS A 307 18.24 19.13 10.98
CA LYS A 307 18.87 18.95 12.31
C LYS A 307 18.51 17.64 12.98
N GLU A 308 17.41 17.05 12.59
CA GLU A 308 16.80 15.91 13.25
C GLU A 308 17.62 14.65 13.06
N THR A 309 17.68 13.83 14.12
CA THR A 309 18.09 12.43 14.04
C THR A 309 16.89 11.56 13.69
N VAL A 310 16.96 10.90 12.54
CA VAL A 310 15.95 9.94 12.05
C VAL A 310 16.40 8.53 12.36
N LEU A 311 15.55 7.74 13.02
CA LEU A 311 15.73 6.30 13.23
C LEU A 311 14.79 5.55 12.29
N ASP A 312 15.34 4.87 11.28
CA ASP A 312 14.60 4.06 10.30
C ASP A 312 14.66 2.58 10.71
N LEU A 313 13.62 2.11 11.39
CA LEU A 313 13.50 0.72 11.81
C LEU A 313 12.86 -0.11 10.69
N TYR A 314 13.45 -1.26 10.37
CA TYR A 314 13.16 -2.09 9.20
C TYR A 314 13.61 -1.46 7.88
N CYS A 315 14.77 -0.80 7.86
CA CYS A 315 15.22 0.03 6.75
C CYS A 315 15.48 -0.72 5.43
N GLY A 316 15.58 -2.04 5.45
CA GLY A 316 15.87 -2.84 4.25
C GLY A 316 17.19 -2.41 3.59
N THR A 317 17.14 -2.05 2.30
CA THR A 317 18.29 -1.51 1.56
C THR A 317 18.47 0.00 1.75
N GLY A 318 17.81 0.58 2.74
CA GLY A 318 17.94 1.98 3.14
C GLY A 318 17.06 2.96 2.34
N THR A 319 16.10 2.49 1.56
CA THR A 319 15.38 3.35 0.59
C THR A 319 14.64 4.51 1.24
N ILE A 320 13.93 4.32 2.36
CA ILE A 320 13.19 5.38 3.04
C ILE A 320 14.17 6.33 3.74
N GLY A 321 15.04 5.80 4.62
CA GLY A 321 15.99 6.62 5.38
C GLY A 321 16.92 7.43 4.49
N LEU A 322 17.49 6.84 3.43
CA LEU A 322 18.36 7.55 2.49
C LEU A 322 17.63 8.64 1.71
N SER A 323 16.35 8.45 1.36
CA SER A 323 15.55 9.49 0.70
C SER A 323 15.33 10.72 1.58
N MET A 324 15.45 10.57 2.90
CA MET A 324 15.33 11.63 3.90
C MET A 324 16.67 12.25 4.28
N ALA A 325 17.80 11.58 4.00
CA ALA A 325 19.13 11.97 4.49
C ALA A 325 19.55 13.40 4.13
N GLY A 326 19.17 13.89 2.93
CA GLY A 326 19.46 15.27 2.52
C GLY A 326 18.72 16.35 3.31
N ARG A 327 17.69 15.96 4.10
CA ARG A 327 16.89 16.85 4.96
C ARG A 327 17.02 16.50 6.45
N ALA A 328 17.83 15.51 6.80
CA ALA A 328 18.08 15.08 8.19
C ALA A 328 19.50 15.49 8.63
N GLY A 329 19.68 15.73 9.91
CA GLY A 329 21.01 15.89 10.50
C GLY A 329 21.78 14.55 10.55
N ARG A 330 21.10 13.46 10.91
CA ARG A 330 21.63 12.09 10.97
C ARG A 330 20.53 11.07 10.70
N VAL A 331 20.89 9.98 10.01
CA VAL A 331 20.01 8.83 9.80
C VAL A 331 20.63 7.59 10.39
N ILE A 332 19.85 6.85 11.19
CA ILE A 332 20.23 5.55 11.75
C ILE A 332 19.28 4.51 11.18
N GLY A 333 19.76 3.66 10.28
CA GLY A 333 19.01 2.54 9.71
C GLY A 333 19.22 1.26 10.49
N VAL A 334 18.16 0.50 10.74
CA VAL A 334 18.22 -0.80 11.42
C VAL A 334 17.55 -1.87 10.56
N GLU A 335 18.25 -2.97 10.32
CA GLU A 335 17.75 -4.10 9.54
C GLU A 335 18.39 -5.41 10.04
N ALA A 336 17.58 -6.46 10.15
CA ALA A 336 18.06 -7.76 10.64
C ALA A 336 18.83 -8.57 9.59
N VAL A 337 18.60 -8.31 8.29
CA VAL A 337 19.19 -9.06 7.18
C VAL A 337 20.54 -8.44 6.81
N ALA A 338 21.64 -9.12 7.12
CA ALA A 338 23.00 -8.61 6.89
C ALA A 338 23.27 -8.17 5.45
N GLN A 339 22.76 -8.90 4.43
CA GLN A 339 22.92 -8.53 3.03
C GLN A 339 22.19 -7.22 2.69
N ALA A 340 21.02 -6.96 3.31
CA ALA A 340 20.28 -5.72 3.08
C ALA A 340 21.00 -4.53 3.73
N VAL A 341 21.61 -4.73 4.90
CA VAL A 341 22.46 -3.71 5.56
C VAL A 341 23.68 -3.37 4.71
N GLU A 342 24.32 -4.35 4.12
CA GLU A 342 25.46 -4.12 3.22
C GLU A 342 25.02 -3.33 1.99
N ASN A 343 23.91 -3.73 1.37
CA ASN A 343 23.32 -2.97 0.26
C ASN A 343 22.96 -1.52 0.67
N ALA A 344 22.46 -1.30 1.89
CA ALA A 344 22.16 0.05 2.38
C ALA A 344 23.44 0.91 2.50
N ARG A 345 24.53 0.34 2.99
CA ARG A 345 25.84 1.02 3.05
C ARG A 345 26.38 1.33 1.65
N GLU A 346 26.31 0.38 0.73
CA GLU A 346 26.68 0.59 -0.67
C GLU A 346 25.84 1.69 -1.32
N ASN A 347 24.53 1.71 -1.06
CA ASN A 347 23.63 2.73 -1.57
C ASN A 347 23.93 4.12 -0.99
N ALA A 348 24.25 4.23 0.30
CA ALA A 348 24.70 5.48 0.91
C ALA A 348 25.98 6.00 0.25
N ALA A 349 26.98 5.13 0.09
CA ALA A 349 28.25 5.47 -0.55
C ALA A 349 28.07 5.88 -2.02
N LEU A 350 27.22 5.16 -2.78
CA LEU A 350 26.91 5.46 -4.19
C LEU A 350 26.33 6.87 -4.39
N ASN A 351 25.62 7.37 -3.37
CA ASN A 351 24.98 8.69 -3.39
C ASN A 351 25.74 9.76 -2.59
N ASN A 352 26.96 9.47 -2.12
CA ASN A 352 27.77 10.36 -1.28
C ASN A 352 27.03 10.83 -0.01
N ILE A 353 26.22 9.95 0.60
CA ILE A 353 25.50 10.22 1.84
C ILE A 353 26.39 9.79 3.00
N GLU A 354 26.92 10.77 3.75
CA GLU A 354 27.87 10.57 4.86
C GLU A 354 27.21 10.61 6.23
N ASN A 355 25.99 11.14 6.34
CA ASN A 355 25.22 11.29 7.58
C ASN A 355 24.30 10.10 7.88
N ALA A 356 24.47 8.96 7.21
CA ALA A 356 23.69 7.74 7.43
C ALA A 356 24.57 6.59 7.96
N GLU A 357 24.12 5.91 8.99
CA GLU A 357 24.73 4.69 9.53
C GLU A 357 23.72 3.54 9.61
N PHE A 358 24.21 2.30 9.55
CA PHE A 358 23.34 1.11 9.50
C PHE A 358 23.78 0.06 10.51
N LEU A 359 22.82 -0.42 11.31
CA LEU A 359 22.97 -1.48 12.32
C LEU A 359 22.33 -2.77 11.80
N CYS A 360 23.09 -3.87 11.85
CA CYS A 360 22.59 -5.20 11.49
C CYS A 360 22.11 -5.92 12.75
N MET A 361 20.83 -5.79 13.09
CA MET A 361 20.21 -6.45 14.23
C MET A 361 18.69 -6.37 14.17
N ASP A 362 18.00 -7.12 15.04
CA ASP A 362 16.55 -7.03 15.20
C ASP A 362 16.13 -5.62 15.65
N ALA A 363 14.99 -5.15 15.15
CA ALA A 363 14.51 -3.79 15.44
C ALA A 363 14.27 -3.54 16.94
N ALA A 364 13.76 -4.54 17.69
CA ALA A 364 13.50 -4.39 19.11
C ALA A 364 14.81 -4.38 19.93
N GLU A 365 15.76 -5.23 19.56
CA GLU A 365 17.09 -5.26 20.17
C GLU A 365 17.86 -3.96 19.90
N ALA A 366 17.80 -3.46 18.67
CA ALA A 366 18.43 -2.19 18.28
C ALA A 366 17.84 -1.01 19.06
N ALA A 367 16.52 -0.93 19.16
CA ALA A 367 15.84 0.11 19.90
C ALA A 367 16.28 0.11 21.39
N GLN A 368 16.35 -1.05 22.04
CA GLN A 368 16.83 -1.18 23.42
C GLN A 368 18.30 -0.75 23.57
N LEU A 369 19.15 -1.16 22.62
CA LEU A 369 20.56 -0.79 22.61
C LEU A 369 20.74 0.74 22.49
N LEU A 370 19.96 1.37 21.59
CA LEU A 370 20.00 2.82 21.38
C LEU A 370 19.54 3.59 22.63
N VAL A 371 18.48 3.12 23.30
CA VAL A 371 18.06 3.68 24.62
C VAL A 371 19.20 3.58 25.64
N GLN A 372 19.86 2.42 25.75
CA GLN A 372 20.99 2.24 26.69
C GLN A 372 22.19 3.15 26.37
N ARG A 373 22.36 3.54 25.11
CA ARG A 373 23.39 4.48 24.66
C ARG A 373 23.00 5.94 24.86
N GLY A 374 21.78 6.21 25.31
CA GLY A 374 21.26 7.57 25.47
C GLY A 374 20.92 8.25 24.14
N GLU A 375 20.66 7.47 23.08
CA GLU A 375 20.20 8.01 21.80
C GLU A 375 18.73 8.41 21.90
N HIS A 376 18.44 9.63 21.47
CA HIS A 376 17.09 10.20 21.44
C HIS A 376 16.76 10.67 20.02
N PRO A 377 16.24 9.79 19.16
CA PRO A 377 15.87 10.19 17.81
C PRO A 377 14.69 11.18 17.85
N ASP A 378 14.74 12.22 17.03
CA ASP A 378 13.66 13.20 16.89
C ASP A 378 12.48 12.62 16.14
N VAL A 379 12.78 11.78 15.14
CA VAL A 379 11.79 11.11 14.27
C VAL A 379 12.12 9.62 14.20
N VAL A 380 11.10 8.78 14.35
CA VAL A 380 11.21 7.33 14.11
C VAL A 380 10.35 6.96 12.91
N VAL A 381 10.93 6.27 11.93
CA VAL A 381 10.25 5.69 10.79
C VAL A 381 10.06 4.19 11.03
N LEU A 382 8.86 3.69 10.82
CA LEU A 382 8.49 2.29 10.96
C LEU A 382 7.91 1.79 9.64
N ASP A 383 8.51 0.77 9.03
CA ASP A 383 7.95 0.02 7.89
C ASP A 383 8.00 -1.49 8.19
N PRO A 384 7.21 -1.97 9.19
CA PRO A 384 7.26 -3.33 9.66
C PRO A 384 6.65 -4.32 8.65
N PRO A 385 6.97 -5.63 8.76
CA PRO A 385 6.29 -6.65 8.00
C PRO A 385 4.79 -6.71 8.32
N ARG A 386 4.02 -7.48 7.54
CA ARG A 386 2.53 -7.61 7.65
C ARG A 386 2.00 -7.88 9.06
N LYS A 387 2.78 -8.47 9.95
CA LYS A 387 2.39 -8.71 11.36
C LYS A 387 2.38 -7.45 12.23
N GLY A 388 2.85 -6.31 11.71
CA GLY A 388 3.04 -5.07 12.46
C GLY A 388 4.22 -5.14 13.41
N CYS A 389 4.31 -4.18 14.32
CA CYS A 389 5.33 -4.12 15.35
C CYS A 389 5.00 -5.02 16.55
N ALA A 390 6.04 -5.55 17.18
CA ALA A 390 5.89 -6.19 18.49
C ALA A 390 5.56 -5.13 19.57
N PRO A 391 4.70 -5.45 20.54
CA PRO A 391 4.33 -4.49 21.59
C PRO A 391 5.53 -3.94 22.37
N GLU A 392 6.55 -4.75 22.57
CA GLU A 392 7.80 -4.38 23.24
C GLU A 392 8.54 -3.29 22.46
N LEU A 393 8.63 -3.43 21.13
CA LEU A 393 9.23 -2.41 20.26
C LEU A 393 8.45 -1.10 20.34
N ILE A 394 7.12 -1.14 20.28
CA ILE A 394 6.26 0.05 20.39
C ILE A 394 6.52 0.80 21.70
N ARG A 395 6.63 0.08 22.82
CA ARG A 395 6.95 0.67 24.13
C ARG A 395 8.34 1.30 24.13
N THR A 396 9.34 0.58 23.64
CA THR A 396 10.73 1.08 23.56
C THR A 396 10.82 2.34 22.69
N VAL A 397 10.13 2.37 21.55
CA VAL A 397 10.06 3.58 20.70
C VAL A 397 9.38 4.73 21.44
N ALA A 398 8.30 4.46 22.17
CA ALA A 398 7.63 5.49 22.96
C ALA A 398 8.52 6.01 24.11
N ASP A 399 9.33 5.16 24.74
CA ASP A 399 10.29 5.52 25.80
C ASP A 399 11.44 6.39 25.27
N MET A 400 11.86 6.23 23.99
CA MET A 400 12.79 7.15 23.33
C MET A 400 12.23 8.56 23.19
N ALA A 401 10.92 8.70 23.30
CA ALA A 401 10.16 9.94 23.25
C ALA A 401 10.38 10.80 21.98
N PRO A 402 10.38 10.20 20.76
CA PRO A 402 10.49 10.98 19.54
C PRO A 402 9.35 12.00 19.44
N SER A 403 9.62 13.14 18.82
CA SER A 403 8.59 14.15 18.56
C SER A 403 7.55 13.64 17.55
N ARG A 404 8.00 12.82 16.58
CA ARG A 404 7.17 12.23 15.54
C ARG A 404 7.52 10.78 15.28
N ILE A 405 6.49 10.00 14.90
CA ILE A 405 6.66 8.64 14.38
C ILE A 405 5.94 8.59 13.04
N VAL A 406 6.65 8.24 11.98
CA VAL A 406 6.08 7.97 10.66
C VAL A 406 5.91 6.47 10.52
N TYR A 407 4.67 6.01 10.47
CA TYR A 407 4.35 4.59 10.34
C TYR A 407 3.87 4.29 8.92
N VAL A 408 4.61 3.50 8.18
CA VAL A 408 4.23 2.93 6.87
C VAL A 408 3.73 1.51 7.11
N SER A 409 2.59 1.13 6.53
CA SER A 409 2.00 -0.19 6.77
C SER A 409 1.32 -0.76 5.54
N CYS A 410 1.59 -2.02 5.25
CA CYS A 410 0.93 -2.80 4.20
C CYS A 410 -0.35 -3.54 4.68
N ASP A 411 -0.71 -3.43 5.96
CA ASP A 411 -1.93 -4.05 6.52
C ASP A 411 -2.66 -3.12 7.48
N PRO A 412 -3.84 -2.60 7.10
CA PRO A 412 -4.61 -1.67 7.92
C PRO A 412 -5.04 -2.22 9.28
N ALA A 413 -5.22 -3.55 9.42
CA ALA A 413 -5.70 -4.14 10.67
C ALA A 413 -4.58 -4.16 11.72
N THR A 414 -3.36 -4.55 11.33
CA THR A 414 -2.20 -4.51 12.22
C THR A 414 -1.78 -3.08 12.54
N LEU A 415 -1.85 -2.17 11.56
CA LEU A 415 -1.65 -0.73 11.79
C LEU A 415 -2.61 -0.20 12.86
N ALA A 416 -3.90 -0.46 12.70
CA ALA A 416 -4.93 0.01 13.63
C ALA A 416 -4.70 -0.50 15.07
N ARG A 417 -4.27 -1.76 15.22
CA ARG A 417 -3.86 -2.33 16.51
C ARG A 417 -2.67 -1.59 17.11
N ASP A 418 -1.66 -1.32 16.31
CA ASP A 418 -0.42 -0.68 16.76
C ASP A 418 -0.66 0.81 17.11
N LEU A 419 -1.48 1.51 16.32
CA LEU A 419 -1.91 2.88 16.61
C LEU A 419 -2.66 2.98 17.95
N LYS A 420 -3.48 1.98 18.28
CA LYS A 420 -4.16 1.93 19.58
C LYS A 420 -3.15 1.90 20.74
N LEU A 421 -2.10 1.08 20.63
CA LEU A 421 -1.06 1.00 21.65
C LEU A 421 -0.23 2.29 21.73
N PHE A 422 0.17 2.89 20.60
CA PHE A 422 0.84 4.19 20.60
C PHE A 422 0.00 5.27 21.26
N ARG A 423 -1.32 5.26 21.05
CA ARG A 423 -2.23 6.22 21.68
C ARG A 423 -2.27 6.05 23.20
N GLU A 424 -2.25 4.81 23.70
CA GLU A 424 -2.16 4.49 25.14
C GLU A 424 -0.84 4.98 25.75
N LEU A 425 0.23 5.05 24.94
CA LEU A 425 1.56 5.53 25.32
C LEU A 425 1.77 7.05 25.10
N GLY A 426 0.69 7.80 24.83
CA GLY A 426 0.72 9.26 24.77
C GLY A 426 0.98 9.86 23.39
N TYR A 427 0.86 9.07 22.31
CA TYR A 427 0.89 9.59 20.94
C TYR A 427 -0.51 9.83 20.39
N ALA A 428 -0.66 10.80 19.52
CA ALA A 428 -1.87 11.02 18.75
C ALA A 428 -1.61 10.65 17.30
N ALA A 429 -2.53 9.89 16.68
CA ALA A 429 -2.55 9.75 15.25
C ALA A 429 -3.05 11.07 14.65
N GLY A 430 -2.24 11.68 13.80
CA GLY A 430 -2.59 12.82 12.98
C GLY A 430 -3.11 12.38 11.61
N LEU A 431 -2.48 12.86 10.54
CA LEU A 431 -2.85 12.54 9.16
C LEU A 431 -2.64 11.05 8.86
N ILE A 432 -3.65 10.43 8.24
CA ILE A 432 -3.63 9.04 7.78
C ILE A 432 -3.87 9.05 6.28
N THR A 433 -2.89 8.66 5.49
CA THR A 433 -3.04 8.65 4.02
C THR A 433 -2.86 7.25 3.46
N PRO A 434 -3.92 6.64 2.91
CA PRO A 434 -3.82 5.41 2.15
C PRO A 434 -3.12 5.65 0.80
N VAL A 435 -2.32 4.69 0.35
CA VAL A 435 -1.61 4.74 -0.94
C VAL A 435 -1.86 3.44 -1.69
N ASP A 436 -2.34 3.51 -2.92
CA ASP A 436 -2.50 2.33 -3.75
C ASP A 436 -1.20 1.94 -4.45
N LEU A 437 -0.32 1.25 -3.70
CA LEU A 437 0.93 0.72 -4.21
C LEU A 437 0.73 -0.50 -5.13
N PHE A 438 -0.41 -1.18 -5.00
CA PHE A 438 -0.70 -2.45 -5.68
C PHE A 438 -2.05 -2.43 -6.41
N PRO A 439 -2.22 -1.59 -7.46
CA PRO A 439 -3.42 -1.57 -8.27
C PRO A 439 -3.89 -2.97 -8.70
N ARG A 440 -5.19 -3.14 -8.82
CA ARG A 440 -5.90 -4.38 -9.17
C ARG A 440 -5.80 -5.49 -8.12
N THR A 441 -5.03 -5.30 -7.05
CA THR A 441 -4.90 -6.28 -5.96
C THR A 441 -5.60 -5.79 -4.69
N LYS A 442 -5.79 -6.70 -3.74
CA LYS A 442 -6.42 -6.39 -2.45
C LYS A 442 -5.55 -5.58 -1.47
N HIS A 443 -4.31 -5.30 -1.82
CA HIS A 443 -3.36 -4.65 -0.92
C HIS A 443 -3.48 -3.13 -0.98
N VAL A 444 -3.27 -2.49 0.16
CA VAL A 444 -3.20 -1.03 0.31
C VAL A 444 -2.10 -0.71 1.32
N GLU A 445 -1.26 0.25 0.98
CA GLU A 445 -0.32 0.84 1.93
C GLU A 445 -0.98 2.01 2.64
N THR A 446 -0.50 2.33 3.84
CA THR A 446 -1.01 3.46 4.61
C THR A 446 0.14 4.14 5.34
N VAL A 447 0.27 5.44 5.18
CA VAL A 447 1.23 6.26 5.93
C VAL A 447 0.50 7.03 7.01
N VAL A 448 1.02 6.98 8.23
CA VAL A 448 0.47 7.69 9.38
C VAL A 448 1.55 8.50 10.06
N CYS A 449 1.25 9.77 10.33
CA CYS A 449 2.04 10.59 11.23
C CYS A 449 1.48 10.47 12.65
N LEU A 450 2.31 10.07 13.60
CA LEU A 450 2.01 10.09 15.02
C LEU A 450 2.84 11.18 15.69
N SER A 451 2.21 12.03 16.45
CA SER A 451 2.87 13.05 17.25
C SER A 451 2.67 12.81 18.74
N ARG A 452 3.69 13.14 19.53
CA ARG A 452 3.58 13.08 20.97
C ARG A 452 2.56 14.11 21.44
N LYS A 453 1.63 13.70 22.30
CA LYS A 453 0.69 14.63 22.93
C LYS A 453 1.43 15.51 23.91
N ASN A 454 1.69 16.76 23.53
CA ASN A 454 2.00 17.78 24.50
C ASN A 454 0.67 18.42 24.93
N PRO A 455 0.49 18.76 26.20
CA PRO A 455 -0.76 19.39 26.66
C PRO A 455 -1.08 20.71 25.96
N ASP A 456 -0.09 21.34 25.33
CA ASP A 456 -0.18 22.72 24.82
C ASP A 456 0.13 22.91 23.33
N ASP A 457 0.53 21.88 22.57
CA ASP A 457 0.93 22.07 21.16
C ASP A 457 -0.11 21.56 20.15
N ARG A 458 -0.63 22.48 19.34
CA ARG A 458 -1.24 22.19 18.03
C ARG A 458 -0.11 22.13 17.00
N ILE A 459 0.08 21.00 16.31
CA ILE A 459 0.98 20.92 15.15
C ILE A 459 0.18 21.38 13.94
N GLU A 460 0.48 22.56 13.42
CA GLU A 460 0.08 22.97 12.08
C GLU A 460 1.11 22.42 11.10
N ILE A 461 0.66 21.52 10.20
CA ILE A 461 1.46 21.08 9.04
C ILE A 461 0.92 21.89 7.86
N ASP A 462 1.67 22.87 7.40
CA ASP A 462 1.41 23.53 6.12
C ASP A 462 1.76 22.54 5.00
N LEU A 463 0.73 21.95 4.40
CA LEU A 463 0.87 21.16 3.16
C LEU A 463 0.75 22.15 1.99
N ASP A 464 1.87 22.40 1.33
CA ASP A 464 1.86 23.13 0.06
C ASP A 464 1.29 22.20 -1.03
N LEU A 465 -0.02 22.30 -1.25
CA LEU A 465 -0.78 21.47 -2.20
C LEU A 465 -0.61 21.92 -3.66
N ASP A 466 0.15 23.00 -3.90
CA ASP A 466 0.28 23.59 -5.24
C ASP A 466 1.22 22.82 -6.18
N GLU A 467 1.98 21.83 -5.69
CA GLU A 467 2.77 20.93 -6.53
C GLU A 467 2.08 19.59 -6.89
N LEU A 468 0.89 19.36 -6.35
CA LEU A 468 0.08 18.20 -6.73
C LEU A 468 -1.12 18.71 -7.56
N ASP A 469 -1.06 18.56 -8.86
CA ASP A 469 -2.14 18.80 -9.81
C ASP A 469 -3.42 18.03 -9.40
N ILE A 470 -4.21 18.60 -8.49
CA ILE A 470 -5.53 18.12 -8.13
C ILE A 470 -6.55 19.06 -8.76
N THR A 471 -7.24 18.59 -9.77
CA THR A 471 -8.39 19.24 -10.39
C THR A 471 -9.38 19.71 -9.34
N SER A 472 -9.68 21.00 -9.41
CA SER A 472 -10.56 21.83 -8.58
C SER A 472 -11.81 21.11 -8.07
N ALA A 473 -11.82 20.80 -6.77
CA ALA A 473 -13.02 20.73 -5.96
C ALA A 473 -13.04 22.00 -5.08
N GLU A 474 -14.11 22.79 -5.20
CA GLU A 474 -14.29 24.06 -4.50
C GLU A 474 -14.00 23.94 -3.00
N SER A 475 -12.95 24.61 -2.52
CA SER A 475 -12.60 24.68 -1.09
C SER A 475 -13.58 25.58 -0.37
N LYS A 476 -14.51 25.01 0.41
CA LYS A 476 -15.37 25.75 1.34
C LYS A 476 -14.57 26.08 2.60
N ALA A 477 -14.46 27.35 2.97
CA ALA A 477 -13.74 27.79 4.17
C ALA A 477 -14.16 27.03 5.45
N THR A 478 -13.18 26.68 6.26
CA THR A 478 -13.36 25.98 7.53
C THR A 478 -13.94 26.90 8.61
N TYR A 479 -14.46 26.32 9.69
CA TYR A 479 -14.98 27.11 10.82
C TYR A 479 -13.89 27.94 11.52
N GLU A 480 -12.64 27.48 11.52
CA GLU A 480 -11.51 28.21 12.12
C GLU A 480 -11.13 29.43 11.28
N GLU A 481 -11.02 29.30 9.97
CA GLU A 481 -10.77 30.43 9.05
C GLU A 481 -11.81 31.51 9.19
N ILE A 482 -13.08 31.12 9.35
CA ILE A 482 -14.18 32.08 9.59
C ILE A 482 -13.99 32.77 10.94
N LYS A 483 -13.60 32.08 12.00
CA LYS A 483 -13.34 32.66 13.33
C LYS A 483 -12.16 33.62 13.30
N ASP A 484 -11.07 33.23 12.66
CA ASP A 484 -9.85 34.04 12.56
C ASP A 484 -10.08 35.31 11.74
N TYR A 485 -10.78 35.19 10.63
CA TYR A 485 -11.19 36.36 9.85
C TYR A 485 -12.02 37.33 10.69
N ILE A 486 -13.00 36.85 11.46
CA ILE A 486 -13.86 37.69 12.29
C ILE A 486 -13.06 38.30 13.45
N LEU A 487 -12.17 37.54 14.07
CA LEU A 487 -11.31 38.08 15.13
C LEU A 487 -10.39 39.19 14.60
N LYS A 488 -9.78 38.97 13.43
CA LYS A 488 -8.83 39.90 12.81
C LYS A 488 -9.50 41.20 12.33
N ASN A 489 -10.68 41.10 11.72
CA ASN A 489 -11.32 42.25 11.05
C ASN A 489 -12.37 42.98 11.91
N TYR A 490 -12.97 42.27 12.89
CA TYR A 490 -14.05 42.83 13.73
C TYR A 490 -13.71 42.77 15.22
N ASN A 491 -12.58 42.19 15.62
CA ASN A 491 -12.15 41.97 17.02
C ASN A 491 -13.23 41.26 17.86
N LEU A 492 -14.02 40.37 17.24
CA LEU A 492 -15.10 39.60 17.86
C LEU A 492 -14.74 38.13 17.94
N LYS A 493 -14.90 37.51 19.12
CA LYS A 493 -14.81 36.08 19.27
C LYS A 493 -16.16 35.40 19.02
N VAL A 494 -16.23 34.51 18.05
CA VAL A 494 -17.43 33.73 17.69
C VAL A 494 -17.23 32.24 17.95
N SER A 495 -18.31 31.53 18.30
CA SER A 495 -18.31 30.11 18.49
C SER A 495 -18.74 29.36 17.23
N SER A 496 -18.33 28.11 17.06
CA SER A 496 -18.81 27.25 15.96
C SER A 496 -20.33 27.10 15.95
N LEU A 497 -20.98 27.16 17.13
CA LEU A 497 -22.43 27.14 17.25
C LEU A 497 -23.09 28.36 16.55
N TYR A 498 -22.53 29.55 16.73
CA TYR A 498 -23.05 30.78 16.09
C TYR A 498 -22.85 30.76 14.59
N ILE A 499 -21.69 30.26 14.11
CA ILE A 499 -21.44 30.09 12.67
C ILE A 499 -22.44 29.09 12.07
N SER A 500 -22.72 27.97 12.74
CA SER A 500 -23.73 27.00 12.31
C SER A 500 -25.15 27.59 12.25
N GLN A 501 -25.53 28.43 13.21
CA GLN A 501 -26.84 29.12 13.22
C GLN A 501 -26.98 30.07 12.03
N VAL A 502 -25.93 30.84 11.74
CA VAL A 502 -25.96 31.80 10.62
C VAL A 502 -25.93 31.09 9.27
N LYS A 503 -25.11 30.03 9.13
CA LYS A 503 -25.10 29.16 7.92
C LYS A 503 -26.50 28.61 7.63
N ARG A 504 -27.20 28.03 8.64
CA ARG A 504 -28.58 27.51 8.47
C ARG A 504 -29.55 28.60 8.07
N LYS A 505 -29.44 29.82 8.68
CA LYS A 505 -30.28 30.95 8.36
C LYS A 505 -30.10 31.43 6.92
N LEU A 506 -28.90 31.27 6.37
CA LEU A 506 -28.55 31.61 4.98
C LEU A 506 -28.77 30.44 4.00
N GLY A 507 -29.34 29.32 4.44
CA GLY A 507 -29.62 28.15 3.57
C GLY A 507 -28.39 27.34 3.18
N LEU A 508 -27.25 27.50 3.88
CA LEU A 508 -26.03 26.74 3.62
C LEU A 508 -26.03 25.39 4.36
N GLU A 509 -25.44 24.39 3.76
CA GLU A 509 -25.27 23.07 4.39
C GLU A 509 -24.42 23.18 5.66
N VAL A 510 -24.88 22.54 6.71
CA VAL A 510 -24.20 22.46 8.00
C VAL A 510 -24.17 21.01 8.41
N GLY A 511 -22.98 20.50 8.73
CA GLY A 511 -22.80 19.13 9.20
C GLY A 511 -23.73 18.79 10.40
N THR A 512 -24.19 17.57 10.47
CA THR A 512 -25.11 17.07 11.52
C THR A 512 -24.41 17.12 12.87
N ASN A 513 -24.97 17.85 13.82
CA ASN A 513 -24.42 17.97 15.16
C ASN A 513 -24.87 16.75 16.00
N TYR A 514 -23.96 15.84 16.33
CA TYR A 514 -24.26 14.61 17.11
C TYR A 514 -24.32 14.85 18.63
N ASN A 515 -23.99 16.03 19.12
CA ASN A 515 -24.14 16.40 20.53
C ASN A 515 -25.56 16.97 20.79
N LEU A 516 -26.54 16.09 20.91
CA LEU A 516 -27.87 16.48 21.39
C LEU A 516 -27.82 16.78 22.91
N PRO A 517 -28.48 17.85 23.38
CA PRO A 517 -28.56 18.14 24.81
C PRO A 517 -29.27 17.02 25.55
N LYS A 518 -28.74 16.63 26.71
CA LYS A 518 -29.25 15.54 27.56
C LYS A 518 -30.58 15.82 28.26
N SER A 519 -31.23 16.98 27.99
CA SER A 519 -32.55 17.32 28.53
C SER A 519 -33.33 18.19 27.58
N GLU A 520 -34.66 17.99 27.50
CA GLU A 520 -35.59 18.70 26.60
C GLU A 520 -35.79 20.19 26.90
N ASN A 521 -35.21 20.74 27.97
CA ASN A 521 -35.40 22.15 28.40
C ASN A 521 -34.15 23.03 28.35
N THR A 522 -33.15 22.71 27.53
CA THR A 522 -31.94 23.55 27.41
C THR A 522 -32.18 24.65 26.38
N GLN A 523 -32.27 25.90 26.81
CA GLN A 523 -32.26 27.06 25.90
C GLN A 523 -30.93 27.16 25.18
N VAL A 524 -30.93 26.94 23.87
CA VAL A 524 -29.74 27.09 23.02
C VAL A 524 -29.46 28.59 22.85
N PRO A 525 -28.27 29.10 23.23
CA PRO A 525 -27.94 30.51 23.06
C PRO A 525 -28.06 30.92 21.59
N GLN A 526 -28.77 32.03 21.33
CA GLN A 526 -28.89 32.56 19.97
C GLN A 526 -27.73 33.48 19.64
N CYS A 527 -27.34 33.53 18.36
CA CYS A 527 -26.28 34.39 17.90
C CYS A 527 -26.66 35.87 18.06
N PRO A 528 -25.86 36.67 18.77
CA PRO A 528 -26.10 38.10 18.88
C PRO A 528 -26.03 38.80 17.51
N PRO A 529 -26.87 39.87 17.25
CA PRO A 529 -26.94 40.52 15.94
C PRO A 529 -25.61 41.04 15.41
N GLU A 530 -24.74 41.55 16.28
CA GLU A 530 -23.41 42.03 15.93
C GLU A 530 -22.50 40.92 15.40
N LYS A 531 -22.55 39.76 16.07
CA LYS A 531 -21.78 38.55 15.64
C LYS A 531 -22.39 37.90 14.40
N GLU A 532 -23.70 37.97 14.23
CA GLU A 532 -24.40 37.49 13.05
C GLU A 532 -23.96 38.25 11.80
N THR A 533 -23.85 39.58 11.91
CA THR A 533 -23.37 40.45 10.82
C THR A 533 -21.93 40.12 10.46
N ALA A 534 -21.04 40.00 11.44
CA ALA A 534 -19.63 39.68 11.21
C ALA A 534 -19.44 38.27 10.57
N ILE A 535 -20.24 37.28 10.99
CA ILE A 535 -20.22 35.95 10.40
C ILE A 535 -20.72 35.97 8.95
N THR A 536 -21.78 36.74 8.67
CA THR A 536 -22.33 36.88 7.32
C THR A 536 -21.31 37.51 6.36
N GLU A 537 -20.59 38.54 6.80
CA GLU A 537 -19.55 39.17 5.99
C GLU A 537 -18.34 38.25 5.79
N ALA A 538 -17.96 37.46 6.79
CA ALA A 538 -16.93 36.44 6.65
C ALA A 538 -17.33 35.36 5.62
N LEU A 539 -18.59 34.88 5.65
CA LEU A 539 -19.09 33.90 4.68
C LEU A 539 -19.15 34.46 3.25
N LYS A 540 -19.39 35.73 3.07
CA LYS A 540 -19.29 36.41 1.77
C LYS A 540 -17.83 36.50 1.31
N HIS A 541 -16.92 36.91 2.21
CA HIS A 541 -15.49 36.99 1.90
C HIS A 541 -14.95 35.68 1.36
N PHE A 542 -15.35 34.55 1.95
CA PHE A 542 -14.97 33.21 1.51
C PHE A 542 -15.86 32.66 0.38
N SER A 543 -16.59 33.51 -0.34
CA SER A 543 -17.45 33.18 -1.48
C SER A 543 -18.49 32.07 -1.19
N MET A 544 -18.86 31.86 0.08
CA MET A 544 -19.86 30.87 0.50
C MET A 544 -21.29 31.36 0.34
N VAL A 545 -21.49 32.69 0.17
CA VAL A 545 -22.77 33.33 -0.09
C VAL A 545 -22.56 34.33 -1.21
N PRO A 546 -23.44 34.39 -2.25
CA PRO A 546 -23.28 35.37 -3.33
C PRO A 546 -23.40 36.81 -2.82
N PHE A 547 -22.55 37.69 -3.32
CA PHE A 547 -22.70 39.12 -3.15
C PHE A 547 -24.01 39.54 -3.83
N LYS A 548 -24.95 40.11 -3.08
CA LYS A 548 -26.09 40.81 -3.63
C LYS A 548 -25.73 42.25 -3.88
#